data_123666fc0c2029503b24749546201149
#
_entry.id   123666fc0c2029503b24749546201149
#
_cell.length_a   1.000
_cell.length_b   1.000
_cell.length_c   1.000
_cell.angle_alpha   90.00
_cell.angle_beta   90.00
_cell.angle_gamma   90.00
#
_symmetry.space_group_name_H-M   'P 1'
#
loop_
_entity.id
_entity.type
_entity.pdbx_description
1 polymer ?
#
loop_
_entity_poly.entity_id
_entity_poly.type
_entity_poly.pdbx_seq_one_letter_code
_entity_poly.pdbx_strand_id
1 'polypeptide(L)'
;MSTFNCVADDVKLGKNVRLSKFINLYGCEIQDDTKIGAFVEIQKNATVGRRCKISSHTFICEGVTIEDNVFIGHGVMFTNDSYPRSTTAAGQMQTEADWKVEPTVIRKGASIGSGATILPNLEIGENAIVGAGAVVTKSVPANAIVAGNPAKVLRFVESQPAVEEDEAPIPFLDLIAPHRELENELTDAFRHSLRTAGFVGGPVVEKFEEAFATFSDAKHSIAVSSGTDALRFAIMACGVQPGDVVVTVPNTFIATTEAISQARAIPEFVDIDEQTYNMSVVMLQRYLEKQCIRDRSGRLVSLRSGRPVTAVIPIHLYGQMADMDGILELAESYGLIVIEDACQAHGAEYFSRKHNRWIKAGTMGKAAAFSFYPGKNLGACGEGGAVTTDDSNIATKVKCLRDHGQVKKYYHDMEGYNGRLDAIQAGILQAKLPHVAAWNAQRRERAAEYNRLMTGEEAVRIPYEPSWSRAVYHLYVVRTNNREEMIAHLKKTGIGTGVHYPVPLHLQRAYASLSYSAGDFPVTESVTPEILSLPMFPQLTAFQQARVVREVVSFARESGSRPAEFIETTLA
;
A
#
# COMPACT_ATOMS: atom_id res chain seq x y z
N MET A 1 -33.14 -11.93 52.98
CA MET A 1 -32.37 -12.64 51.92
C MET A 1 -33.31 -13.68 51.32
N SER A 2 -33.29 -13.90 49.99
CA SER A 2 -34.16 -14.92 49.38
C SER A 2 -33.70 -16.32 49.78
N THR A 3 -34.63 -17.21 50.05
CA THR A 3 -34.44 -18.61 50.50
C THR A 3 -33.56 -19.50 49.55
N PHE A 4 -33.01 -18.91 48.48
CA PHE A 4 -32.28 -19.65 47.43
C PHE A 4 -30.84 -19.12 47.19
N ASN A 5 -30.33 -18.25 48.05
CA ASN A 5 -28.96 -17.72 47.93
C ASN A 5 -28.16 -18.13 49.17
N CYS A 6 -26.94 -18.66 48.94
CA CYS A 6 -25.96 -18.89 49.95
C CYS A 6 -24.94 -17.72 49.93
N VAL A 7 -25.04 -16.82 50.90
CA VAL A 7 -24.15 -15.67 51.07
C VAL A 7 -23.63 -15.73 52.48
N ALA A 8 -22.34 -16.02 52.65
CA ALA A 8 -21.73 -16.12 53.94
C ALA A 8 -21.59 -14.74 54.63
N ASP A 9 -21.48 -14.74 55.94
CA ASP A 9 -21.43 -13.50 56.75
C ASP A 9 -20.16 -12.66 56.50
N ASP A 10 -19.13 -13.25 55.96
CA ASP A 10 -17.83 -12.61 55.66
C ASP A 10 -17.79 -11.95 54.27
N VAL A 11 -18.85 -12.04 53.48
CA VAL A 11 -18.97 -11.36 52.16
C VAL A 11 -19.18 -9.87 52.34
N LYS A 12 -18.35 -9.06 51.66
CA LYS A 12 -18.48 -7.62 51.64
C LYS A 12 -19.21 -7.16 50.37
N LEU A 13 -20.38 -6.54 50.54
CA LEU A 13 -21.18 -6.01 49.44
C LEU A 13 -21.21 -4.47 49.47
N GLY A 14 -20.90 -3.86 48.33
CA GLY A 14 -21.05 -2.43 48.11
C GLY A 14 -22.50 -1.98 47.93
N LYS A 15 -22.71 -0.70 47.64
CA LYS A 15 -24.04 -0.11 47.45
C LYS A 15 -24.63 -0.59 46.11
N ASN A 16 -25.96 -0.80 46.09
CA ASN A 16 -26.73 -1.16 44.89
C ASN A 16 -26.30 -2.47 44.20
N VAL A 17 -25.60 -3.37 44.90
CA VAL A 17 -25.25 -4.69 44.35
C VAL A 17 -26.52 -5.50 44.11
N ARG A 18 -26.72 -6.04 42.91
CA ARG A 18 -27.88 -6.82 42.54
C ARG A 18 -27.53 -8.33 42.44
N LEU A 19 -28.08 -9.08 43.33
CA LEU A 19 -27.87 -10.55 43.38
C LEU A 19 -29.09 -11.29 42.80
N SER A 20 -28.85 -12.18 41.82
CA SER A 20 -29.90 -13.10 41.31
C SER A 20 -30.12 -14.27 42.29
N LYS A 21 -30.93 -15.29 41.90
CA LYS A 21 -31.17 -16.47 42.72
C LYS A 21 -30.12 -17.57 42.50
N PHE A 22 -29.99 -18.47 43.47
CA PHE A 22 -29.07 -19.64 43.43
C PHE A 22 -27.59 -19.27 43.29
N ILE A 23 -27.17 -18.26 44.01
CA ILE A 23 -25.75 -17.86 44.07
C ILE A 23 -25.07 -18.43 45.30
N ASN A 24 -23.73 -18.63 45.20
CA ASN A 24 -22.88 -19.08 46.31
C ASN A 24 -21.71 -18.09 46.48
N LEU A 25 -21.69 -17.32 47.56
CA LEU A 25 -20.68 -16.28 47.85
C LEU A 25 -20.10 -16.50 49.24
N TYR A 26 -18.77 -16.50 49.36
CA TYR A 26 -18.07 -16.59 50.65
C TYR A 26 -16.69 -15.93 50.57
N GLY A 27 -16.34 -15.16 51.63
CA GLY A 27 -15.04 -14.52 51.79
C GLY A 27 -14.62 -13.56 50.66
N CYS A 28 -15.53 -13.11 49.83
CA CYS A 28 -15.28 -12.26 48.68
C CYS A 28 -15.74 -10.81 48.89
N GLU A 29 -15.26 -9.90 48.04
CA GLU A 29 -15.66 -8.51 48.04
C GLU A 29 -16.26 -8.11 46.68
N ILE A 30 -17.47 -7.50 46.68
CA ILE A 30 -18.17 -7.04 45.48
C ILE A 30 -18.51 -5.56 45.67
N GLN A 31 -18.01 -4.69 44.79
CA GLN A 31 -18.17 -3.25 44.90
C GLN A 31 -19.46 -2.75 44.25
N ASP A 32 -19.66 -1.41 44.38
CA ASP A 32 -20.92 -0.70 44.07
C ASP A 32 -21.45 -0.96 42.65
N ASP A 33 -22.79 -0.93 42.51
CA ASP A 33 -23.54 -1.00 41.24
C ASP A 33 -23.28 -2.27 40.39
N THR A 34 -22.70 -3.32 40.98
CA THR A 34 -22.38 -4.58 40.31
C THR A 34 -23.56 -5.54 40.30
N LYS A 35 -23.69 -6.30 39.20
CA LYS A 35 -24.78 -7.29 38.99
C LYS A 35 -24.22 -8.70 38.91
N ILE A 36 -24.71 -9.60 39.77
CA ILE A 36 -24.37 -11.02 39.82
C ILE A 36 -25.55 -11.86 39.33
N GLY A 37 -25.29 -12.66 38.28
CA GLY A 37 -26.25 -13.57 37.65
C GLY A 37 -26.61 -14.81 38.50
N ALA A 38 -27.60 -15.58 38.05
CA ALA A 38 -27.97 -16.79 38.77
C ALA A 38 -26.90 -17.88 38.62
N PHE A 39 -26.79 -18.75 39.61
CA PHE A 39 -25.83 -19.88 39.67
C PHE A 39 -24.37 -19.44 39.57
N VAL A 40 -24.04 -18.22 40.04
CA VAL A 40 -22.67 -17.73 40.15
C VAL A 40 -22.09 -18.17 41.48
N GLU A 41 -20.84 -18.67 41.46
CA GLU A 41 -20.03 -18.90 42.64
C GLU A 41 -18.84 -17.97 42.66
N ILE A 42 -18.58 -17.31 43.80
CA ILE A 42 -17.39 -16.45 44.03
C ILE A 42 -16.80 -16.83 45.36
N GLN A 43 -15.53 -17.27 45.32
CA GLN A 43 -14.82 -17.79 46.46
C GLN A 43 -14.09 -16.71 47.28
N LYS A 44 -13.57 -17.14 48.46
CA LYS A 44 -12.81 -16.28 49.36
C LYS A 44 -11.64 -15.58 48.64
N ASN A 45 -11.28 -14.39 49.11
CA ASN A 45 -10.17 -13.59 48.56
C ASN A 45 -10.33 -13.20 47.07
N ALA A 46 -11.48 -13.44 46.45
CA ALA A 46 -11.81 -12.87 45.14
C ALA A 46 -12.42 -11.47 45.28
N THR A 47 -12.10 -10.55 44.38
CA THR A 47 -12.61 -9.19 44.36
C THR A 47 -13.28 -8.85 43.04
N VAL A 48 -14.45 -8.17 43.09
CA VAL A 48 -15.18 -7.69 41.90
C VAL A 48 -15.42 -6.20 42.05
N GLY A 49 -14.90 -5.42 41.10
CA GLY A 49 -14.98 -3.96 41.06
C GLY A 49 -16.39 -3.41 40.86
N ARG A 50 -16.48 -2.12 40.61
CA ARG A 50 -17.72 -1.37 40.44
C ARG A 50 -18.29 -1.55 39.05
N ARG A 51 -19.63 -1.46 38.94
CA ARG A 51 -20.36 -1.49 37.66
C ARG A 51 -20.01 -2.69 36.78
N CYS A 52 -19.65 -3.81 37.39
CA CYS A 52 -19.40 -5.07 36.70
C CYS A 52 -20.70 -5.84 36.45
N LYS A 53 -20.68 -6.66 35.41
CA LYS A 53 -21.77 -7.60 35.11
C LYS A 53 -21.21 -9.01 35.01
N ILE A 54 -21.50 -9.83 36.01
CA ILE A 54 -21.14 -11.24 36.04
C ILE A 54 -22.39 -12.05 35.64
N SER A 55 -22.32 -12.74 34.51
CA SER A 55 -23.46 -13.49 33.99
C SER A 55 -23.60 -14.88 34.67
N SER A 56 -24.71 -15.55 34.43
CA SER A 56 -25.04 -16.81 35.12
C SER A 56 -24.04 -17.96 34.84
N HIS A 57 -23.96 -18.89 35.80
CA HIS A 57 -23.11 -20.10 35.77
C HIS A 57 -21.60 -19.79 35.68
N THR A 58 -21.18 -18.62 36.10
CA THR A 58 -19.75 -18.24 36.15
C THR A 58 -19.16 -18.70 37.50
N PHE A 59 -17.97 -19.28 37.42
CA PHE A 59 -17.16 -19.68 38.58
C PHE A 59 -15.95 -18.74 38.70
N ILE A 60 -15.83 -18.04 39.81
CA ILE A 60 -14.72 -17.15 40.15
C ILE A 60 -14.03 -17.71 41.38
N CYS A 61 -12.87 -18.35 41.16
CA CYS A 61 -12.10 -18.99 42.22
C CYS A 61 -11.31 -17.97 43.07
N GLU A 62 -10.74 -18.47 44.16
CA GLU A 62 -9.87 -17.70 45.03
C GLU A 62 -8.67 -17.09 44.27
N GLY A 63 -8.32 -15.83 44.60
CA GLY A 63 -7.22 -15.10 43.98
C GLY A 63 -7.52 -14.35 42.70
N VAL A 64 -8.78 -14.36 42.24
CA VAL A 64 -9.19 -13.60 41.07
C VAL A 64 -9.55 -12.15 41.45
N THR A 65 -8.96 -11.20 40.79
CA THR A 65 -9.28 -9.76 40.87
C THR A 65 -9.92 -9.27 39.57
N ILE A 66 -11.15 -8.77 39.67
CA ILE A 66 -11.88 -8.16 38.56
C ILE A 66 -12.01 -6.67 38.86
N GLU A 67 -11.43 -5.83 37.99
CA GLU A 67 -11.50 -4.36 38.13
C GLU A 67 -12.86 -3.80 37.67
N ASP A 68 -12.99 -2.47 37.65
CA ASP A 68 -14.23 -1.76 37.33
C ASP A 68 -14.68 -1.96 35.88
N ASN A 69 -16.01 -1.87 35.64
CA ASN A 69 -16.67 -1.88 34.31
C ASN A 69 -16.43 -3.19 33.49
N VAL A 70 -16.10 -4.29 34.13
CA VAL A 70 -15.84 -5.56 33.45
C VAL A 70 -17.12 -6.33 33.16
N PHE A 71 -17.19 -6.92 31.97
CA PHE A 71 -18.25 -7.85 31.58
C PHE A 71 -17.72 -9.29 31.59
N ILE A 72 -18.40 -10.18 32.34
CA ILE A 72 -18.16 -11.62 32.33
C ILE A 72 -19.39 -12.34 31.77
N GLY A 73 -19.20 -13.06 30.66
CA GLY A 73 -20.23 -13.83 29.98
C GLY A 73 -20.75 -15.02 30.79
N HIS A 74 -21.69 -15.77 30.22
CA HIS A 74 -22.28 -16.93 30.88
C HIS A 74 -21.29 -18.12 30.92
N GLY A 75 -21.23 -18.84 32.04
CA GLY A 75 -20.42 -20.06 32.14
C GLY A 75 -18.93 -19.87 31.99
N VAL A 76 -18.39 -18.69 32.34
CA VAL A 76 -16.95 -18.47 32.36
C VAL A 76 -16.35 -19.17 33.57
N MET A 77 -15.22 -19.86 33.35
CA MET A 77 -14.50 -20.64 34.36
C MET A 77 -13.13 -20.06 34.59
N PHE A 78 -12.84 -19.67 35.82
CA PHE A 78 -11.50 -19.31 36.27
C PHE A 78 -10.84 -20.48 36.99
N THR A 79 -9.54 -20.63 36.84
CA THR A 79 -8.71 -21.61 37.58
C THR A 79 -7.60 -20.89 38.35
N ASN A 80 -7.13 -21.46 39.43
CA ASN A 80 -6.13 -20.86 40.34
C ASN A 80 -4.97 -21.80 40.70
N ASP A 81 -4.85 -22.91 39.97
CA ASP A 81 -3.76 -23.88 40.08
C ASP A 81 -3.36 -24.38 38.70
N SER A 82 -2.09 -24.27 38.33
CA SER A 82 -1.54 -24.76 37.06
C SER A 82 -1.32 -26.27 37.02
N TYR A 83 -1.19 -26.92 38.17
CA TYR A 83 -0.89 -28.35 38.29
C TYR A 83 -1.77 -29.06 39.33
N PRO A 84 -3.10 -29.02 39.20
CA PRO A 84 -4.02 -29.55 40.21
C PRO A 84 -3.83 -31.05 40.44
N ARG A 85 -3.74 -31.44 41.70
CA ARG A 85 -3.63 -32.81 42.15
C ARG A 85 -4.62 -33.07 43.28
N SER A 86 -5.16 -34.24 43.33
CA SER A 86 -6.00 -34.68 44.49
C SER A 86 -5.19 -35.20 45.68
N THR A 87 -3.95 -35.62 45.42
CA THR A 87 -3.10 -36.21 46.44
C THR A 87 -1.69 -35.62 46.39
N THR A 88 -1.00 -35.60 47.56
CA THR A 88 0.41 -35.31 47.67
C THR A 88 1.27 -36.42 47.06
N ALA A 89 2.59 -36.20 46.90
CA ALA A 89 3.51 -37.23 46.41
C ALA A 89 3.56 -38.49 47.32
N ALA A 90 3.13 -38.38 48.57
CA ALA A 90 3.02 -39.48 49.51
C ALA A 90 1.67 -40.23 49.46
N GLY A 91 0.77 -39.87 48.53
CA GLY A 91 -0.52 -40.49 48.33
C GLY A 91 -1.63 -40.08 49.32
N GLN A 92 -1.40 -39.05 50.13
CA GLN A 92 -2.40 -38.48 51.03
C GLN A 92 -3.26 -37.43 50.31
N MET A 93 -4.53 -37.26 50.69
CA MET A 93 -5.38 -36.17 50.18
C MET A 93 -4.70 -34.83 50.46
N GLN A 94 -4.65 -33.96 49.40
CA GLN A 94 -4.16 -32.61 49.57
C GLN A 94 -5.11 -31.77 50.43
N THR A 95 -4.50 -30.87 51.20
CA THR A 95 -5.15 -29.84 52.01
C THR A 95 -4.83 -28.46 51.45
N GLU A 96 -5.43 -27.40 52.01
CA GLU A 96 -5.14 -26.00 51.60
C GLU A 96 -3.62 -25.63 51.81
N ALA A 97 -2.87 -26.34 52.61
CA ALA A 97 -1.45 -26.10 52.85
C ALA A 97 -0.53 -26.74 51.77
N ASP A 98 -1.06 -27.63 50.95
CA ASP A 98 -0.30 -28.43 49.96
C ASP A 98 -0.21 -27.78 48.56
N TRP A 99 -0.90 -26.67 48.33
CA TRP A 99 -0.87 -25.96 47.07
C TRP A 99 -0.90 -24.44 47.26
N LYS A 100 -0.57 -23.69 46.22
CA LYS A 100 -0.46 -22.24 46.25
C LYS A 100 -1.42 -21.63 45.23
N VAL A 101 -2.21 -20.66 45.70
CA VAL A 101 -3.09 -19.87 44.83
C VAL A 101 -2.27 -19.07 43.83
N GLU A 102 -2.53 -19.22 42.56
CA GLU A 102 -1.97 -18.43 41.47
C GLU A 102 -2.97 -17.35 41.02
N PRO A 103 -2.69 -16.05 41.27
CA PRO A 103 -3.65 -14.99 41.07
C PRO A 103 -3.89 -14.67 39.57
N THR A 104 -5.12 -14.25 39.25
CA THR A 104 -5.49 -13.76 37.90
C THR A 104 -6.13 -12.39 38.03
N VAL A 105 -5.76 -11.47 37.13
CA VAL A 105 -6.28 -10.10 37.13
C VAL A 105 -7.00 -9.79 35.81
N ILE A 106 -8.27 -9.33 35.93
CA ILE A 106 -9.05 -8.82 34.82
C ILE A 106 -9.10 -7.30 34.95
N ARG A 107 -8.42 -6.60 34.04
CA ARG A 107 -8.30 -5.15 34.06
C ARG A 107 -9.60 -4.47 33.63
N LYS A 108 -9.68 -3.18 34.00
CA LYS A 108 -10.82 -2.31 33.78
C LYS A 108 -11.34 -2.38 32.34
N GLY A 109 -12.67 -2.44 32.20
CA GLY A 109 -13.35 -2.41 30.90
C GLY A 109 -13.23 -3.70 30.06
N ALA A 110 -12.50 -4.71 30.51
CA ALA A 110 -12.36 -5.95 29.76
C ALA A 110 -13.69 -6.71 29.64
N SER A 111 -13.84 -7.49 28.58
CA SER A 111 -15.03 -8.32 28.30
C SER A 111 -14.63 -9.76 28.06
N ILE A 112 -15.17 -10.70 28.85
CA ILE A 112 -14.93 -12.13 28.73
C ILE A 112 -16.18 -12.80 28.13
N GLY A 113 -16.04 -13.41 26.97
CA GLY A 113 -17.13 -14.11 26.25
C GLY A 113 -17.62 -15.37 26.98
N SER A 114 -18.87 -15.73 26.73
CA SER A 114 -19.52 -16.89 27.36
C SER A 114 -18.76 -18.18 27.11
N GLY A 115 -18.64 -19.02 28.13
CA GLY A 115 -17.97 -20.33 28.06
C GLY A 115 -16.46 -20.28 27.93
N ALA A 116 -15.84 -19.11 28.12
CA ALA A 116 -14.39 -19.01 28.13
C ALA A 116 -13.78 -19.63 29.41
N THR A 117 -12.59 -20.21 29.29
CA THR A 117 -11.79 -20.72 30.41
C THR A 117 -10.53 -19.89 30.54
N ILE A 118 -10.26 -19.37 31.75
CA ILE A 118 -9.11 -18.53 32.05
C ILE A 118 -8.17 -19.33 32.96
N LEU A 119 -6.99 -19.65 32.47
CA LEU A 119 -5.97 -20.34 33.26
C LEU A 119 -5.37 -19.40 34.32
N PRO A 120 -4.69 -19.96 35.36
CA PRO A 120 -4.19 -19.15 36.45
C PRO A 120 -2.95 -18.32 36.05
N ASN A 121 -2.58 -17.38 36.93
CA ASN A 121 -1.38 -16.55 36.81
C ASN A 121 -1.36 -15.69 35.51
N LEU A 122 -2.53 -15.14 35.12
CA LEU A 122 -2.70 -14.36 33.91
C LEU A 122 -3.22 -12.96 34.21
N GLU A 123 -2.93 -12.05 33.28
CA GLU A 123 -3.55 -10.74 33.23
C GLU A 123 -4.33 -10.58 31.91
N ILE A 124 -5.60 -10.20 32.01
CA ILE A 124 -6.40 -9.75 30.86
C ILE A 124 -6.37 -8.23 30.88
N GLY A 125 -5.71 -7.64 29.88
CA GLY A 125 -5.43 -6.21 29.81
C GLY A 125 -6.69 -5.34 29.70
N GLU A 126 -6.53 -4.03 29.92
CA GLU A 126 -7.60 -3.05 29.89
C GLU A 126 -8.33 -3.08 28.55
N ASN A 127 -9.68 -3.02 28.57
CA ASN A 127 -10.56 -3.06 27.40
C ASN A 127 -10.36 -4.28 26.46
N ALA A 128 -9.63 -5.31 26.88
CA ALA A 128 -9.45 -6.51 26.08
C ALA A 128 -10.77 -7.30 25.95
N ILE A 129 -10.93 -8.00 24.84
CA ILE A 129 -12.09 -8.86 24.56
C ILE A 129 -11.63 -10.29 24.38
N VAL A 130 -12.12 -11.18 25.23
CA VAL A 130 -11.96 -12.64 25.08
C VAL A 130 -13.19 -13.21 24.39
N GLY A 131 -13.01 -13.85 23.26
CA GLY A 131 -14.09 -14.47 22.49
C GLY A 131 -14.78 -15.61 23.25
N ALA A 132 -16.05 -15.87 22.94
CA ALA A 132 -16.81 -16.95 23.55
C ALA A 132 -16.13 -18.31 23.29
N GLY A 133 -16.11 -19.20 24.31
CA GLY A 133 -15.50 -20.52 24.23
C GLY A 133 -13.98 -20.54 24.14
N ALA A 134 -13.30 -19.41 24.31
CA ALA A 134 -11.83 -19.34 24.26
C ALA A 134 -11.18 -19.96 25.50
N VAL A 135 -10.01 -20.57 25.33
CA VAL A 135 -9.14 -21.03 26.43
C VAL A 135 -7.91 -20.15 26.51
N VAL A 136 -7.90 -19.24 27.49
CA VAL A 136 -6.81 -18.29 27.65
C VAL A 136 -5.68 -18.89 28.47
N THR A 137 -4.53 -19.08 27.82
CA THR A 137 -3.35 -19.76 28.38
C THR A 137 -2.17 -18.81 28.59
N LYS A 138 -2.29 -17.53 28.19
CA LYS A 138 -1.28 -16.48 28.34
C LYS A 138 -1.96 -15.15 28.59
N SER A 139 -1.28 -14.22 29.24
CA SER A 139 -1.78 -12.85 29.43
C SER A 139 -2.19 -12.20 28.12
N VAL A 140 -3.28 -11.45 28.16
CA VAL A 140 -3.87 -10.77 27.01
C VAL A 140 -3.51 -9.29 27.07
N PRO A 141 -2.90 -8.70 26.02
CA PRO A 141 -2.57 -7.29 26.01
C PRO A 141 -3.82 -6.40 26.11
N ALA A 142 -3.66 -5.17 26.59
CA ALA A 142 -4.73 -4.17 26.57
C ALA A 142 -5.27 -3.97 25.15
N ASN A 143 -6.59 -3.75 25.04
CA ASN A 143 -7.32 -3.58 23.78
C ASN A 143 -7.22 -4.75 22.79
N ALA A 144 -6.65 -5.90 23.17
CA ALA A 144 -6.59 -7.05 22.27
C ALA A 144 -7.92 -7.82 22.23
N ILE A 145 -8.30 -8.31 21.04
CA ILE A 145 -9.37 -9.29 20.86
C ILE A 145 -8.71 -10.65 20.66
N VAL A 146 -9.00 -11.59 21.56
CA VAL A 146 -8.46 -12.95 21.51
C VAL A 146 -9.57 -13.98 21.39
N ALA A 147 -9.33 -15.07 20.66
CA ALA A 147 -10.28 -16.19 20.58
C ALA A 147 -9.54 -17.51 20.28
N GLY A 148 -10.27 -18.62 20.43
CA GLY A 148 -9.79 -19.99 20.11
C GLY A 148 -9.26 -20.74 21.31
N ASN A 149 -8.79 -21.99 21.06
CA ASN A 149 -8.19 -22.89 22.05
C ASN A 149 -6.86 -23.44 21.49
N PRO A 150 -5.68 -23.02 21.99
CA PRO A 150 -5.51 -21.90 22.92
C PRO A 150 -5.85 -20.55 22.28
N ALA A 151 -6.26 -19.56 23.09
CA ALA A 151 -6.61 -18.23 22.62
C ALA A 151 -5.40 -17.52 22.00
N LYS A 152 -5.63 -16.91 20.85
CA LYS A 152 -4.63 -16.09 20.12
C LYS A 152 -5.20 -14.71 19.86
N VAL A 153 -4.32 -13.70 19.82
CA VAL A 153 -4.72 -12.36 19.41
C VAL A 153 -5.17 -12.39 17.96
N LEU A 154 -6.42 -12.01 17.72
CA LEU A 154 -6.99 -11.87 16.38
C LEU A 154 -6.77 -10.46 15.82
N ARG A 155 -7.03 -9.46 16.66
CA ARG A 155 -6.87 -8.02 16.37
C ARG A 155 -6.94 -7.23 17.66
N PHE A 156 -6.74 -5.94 17.58
CA PHE A 156 -6.99 -5.02 18.70
C PHE A 156 -8.33 -4.31 18.51
N VAL A 157 -9.02 -3.99 19.64
CA VAL A 157 -10.17 -3.09 19.63
C VAL A 157 -9.69 -1.78 19.07
N GLU A 158 -10.28 -1.30 17.98
CA GLU A 158 -10.07 0.06 17.55
C GLU A 158 -10.58 0.94 18.69
N SER A 159 -9.68 1.65 19.37
CA SER A 159 -10.10 2.69 20.30
C SER A 159 -10.97 3.65 19.51
N GLN A 160 -12.22 3.85 19.91
CA GLN A 160 -12.95 5.04 19.42
C GLN A 160 -12.05 6.22 19.75
N PRO A 161 -11.68 7.06 18.78
CA PRO A 161 -10.73 8.13 19.02
C PRO A 161 -11.36 9.13 19.98
N ALA A 162 -10.85 9.15 21.20
CA ALA A 162 -10.94 10.32 22.02
C ALA A 162 -9.85 11.28 21.54
N VAL A 163 -10.25 12.31 20.75
CA VAL A 163 -9.58 13.64 20.65
C VAL A 163 -8.04 13.67 20.53
N GLU A 164 -7.37 12.72 19.86
CA GLU A 164 -5.94 12.81 19.53
C GLU A 164 -5.63 12.47 18.05
N GLU A 165 -6.64 12.37 17.20
CA GLU A 165 -6.43 12.17 15.74
C GLU A 165 -5.71 13.36 15.09
N ASP A 166 -5.80 14.54 15.68
CA ASP A 166 -5.18 15.77 15.15
C ASP A 166 -3.64 15.76 15.25
N GLU A 167 -3.04 14.86 16.05
CA GLU A 167 -1.58 14.80 16.23
C GLU A 167 -0.93 13.55 15.62
N ALA A 168 -1.67 12.52 15.26
CA ALA A 168 -1.10 11.31 14.69
C ALA A 168 -0.40 11.58 13.34
N PRO A 169 0.83 11.09 13.13
CA PRO A 169 1.52 11.29 11.85
C PRO A 169 0.75 10.71 10.67
N ILE A 170 0.65 11.48 9.58
CA ILE A 170 0.08 11.04 8.31
C ILE A 170 1.25 10.65 7.39
N PRO A 171 1.45 9.37 7.07
CA PRO A 171 2.55 8.97 6.18
C PRO A 171 2.28 9.46 4.75
N PHE A 172 3.35 9.69 3.99
CA PHE A 172 3.24 9.95 2.55
C PHE A 172 2.56 8.77 1.81
N LEU A 173 2.89 7.55 2.21
CA LEU A 173 2.33 6.31 1.70
C LEU A 173 2.22 5.30 2.85
N ASP A 174 1.04 4.72 3.05
CA ASP A 174 0.84 3.63 3.98
C ASP A 174 0.94 2.28 3.26
N LEU A 175 2.01 1.55 3.54
CA LEU A 175 2.19 0.17 3.08
C LEU A 175 1.76 -0.86 4.13
N ILE A 176 1.47 -0.45 5.37
CA ILE A 176 1.13 -1.38 6.45
C ILE A 176 -0.33 -1.81 6.34
N ALA A 177 -1.25 -0.86 6.18
CA ALA A 177 -2.69 -1.14 6.15
C ALA A 177 -3.07 -2.19 5.08
N PRO A 178 -2.71 -2.03 3.78
CA PRO A 178 -3.07 -3.03 2.77
C PRO A 178 -2.42 -4.39 3.00
N HIS A 179 -1.24 -4.46 3.62
CA HIS A 179 -0.61 -5.74 3.94
C HIS A 179 -1.28 -6.44 5.13
N ARG A 180 -1.81 -5.70 6.11
CA ARG A 180 -2.62 -6.27 7.19
C ARG A 180 -3.95 -6.81 6.69
N GLU A 181 -4.61 -6.10 5.77
CA GLU A 181 -5.86 -6.53 5.15
C GLU A 181 -5.72 -7.87 4.42
N LEU A 182 -4.56 -8.12 3.80
CA LEU A 182 -4.27 -9.31 3.00
C LEU A 182 -3.27 -10.27 3.66
N GLU A 183 -3.02 -10.17 4.98
CA GLU A 183 -1.98 -10.94 5.66
C GLU A 183 -2.10 -12.45 5.44
N ASN A 184 -3.32 -12.98 5.45
CA ASN A 184 -3.56 -14.42 5.26
C ASN A 184 -3.20 -14.87 3.85
N GLU A 185 -3.68 -14.17 2.82
CA GLU A 185 -3.44 -14.48 1.41
C GLU A 185 -1.95 -14.37 1.07
N LEU A 186 -1.29 -13.32 1.58
CA LEU A 186 0.14 -13.10 1.38
C LEU A 186 0.98 -14.18 2.08
N THR A 187 0.60 -14.54 3.31
CA THR A 187 1.25 -15.62 4.05
C THR A 187 1.06 -16.97 3.37
N ASP A 188 -0.11 -17.23 2.80
CA ASP A 188 -0.38 -18.49 2.10
C ASP A 188 0.39 -18.58 0.77
N ALA A 189 0.58 -17.49 0.05
CA ALA A 189 1.46 -17.43 -1.12
C ALA A 189 2.91 -17.79 -0.75
N PHE A 190 3.43 -17.24 0.34
CA PHE A 190 4.76 -17.58 0.84
C PHE A 190 4.86 -19.03 1.29
N ARG A 191 3.88 -19.54 2.06
CA ARG A 191 3.82 -20.94 2.50
C ARG A 191 3.77 -21.92 1.33
N HIS A 192 3.05 -21.57 0.25
CA HIS A 192 3.00 -22.38 -0.97
C HIS A 192 4.41 -22.55 -1.56
N SER A 193 5.16 -21.46 -1.72
CA SER A 193 6.52 -21.50 -2.24
C SER A 193 7.46 -22.35 -1.38
N LEU A 194 7.34 -22.28 -0.04
CA LEU A 194 8.11 -23.12 0.88
C LEU A 194 7.79 -24.62 0.71
N ARG A 195 6.50 -24.97 0.57
CA ARG A 195 6.06 -26.37 0.45
C ARG A 195 6.45 -27.01 -0.88
N THR A 196 6.53 -26.22 -1.94
CA THR A 196 6.80 -26.70 -3.31
C THR A 196 8.26 -26.50 -3.73
N ALA A 197 9.06 -25.78 -2.93
CA ALA A 197 10.39 -25.27 -3.31
C ALA A 197 10.36 -24.49 -4.65
N GLY A 198 9.20 -23.94 -5.02
CA GLY A 198 8.97 -23.14 -6.23
C GLY A 198 9.39 -21.69 -5.99
N PHE A 199 10.68 -21.40 -6.12
CA PHE A 199 11.20 -20.05 -5.84
C PHE A 199 11.46 -19.22 -7.08
N VAL A 200 11.71 -19.87 -8.23
CA VAL A 200 12.05 -19.21 -9.50
C VAL A 200 11.28 -19.85 -10.64
N GLY A 201 10.54 -19.05 -11.42
CA GLY A 201 9.76 -19.53 -12.56
C GLY A 201 8.58 -20.44 -12.16
N GLY A 202 8.10 -21.23 -13.11
CA GLY A 202 7.06 -22.22 -12.93
C GLY A 202 5.63 -21.67 -12.89
N PRO A 203 4.63 -22.52 -12.56
CA PRO A 203 3.21 -22.24 -12.74
C PRO A 203 2.70 -20.98 -12.01
N VAL A 204 3.31 -20.58 -10.90
CA VAL A 204 2.91 -19.38 -10.15
C VAL A 204 3.20 -18.11 -10.96
N VAL A 205 4.38 -18.06 -11.60
CA VAL A 205 4.75 -16.93 -12.45
C VAL A 205 3.87 -16.88 -13.70
N GLU A 206 3.64 -18.05 -14.34
CA GLU A 206 2.79 -18.15 -15.53
C GLU A 206 1.35 -17.69 -15.26
N LYS A 207 0.76 -18.12 -14.15
CA LYS A 207 -0.58 -17.68 -13.73
C LYS A 207 -0.64 -16.18 -13.47
N PHE A 208 0.39 -15.61 -12.84
CA PHE A 208 0.45 -14.17 -12.64
C PHE A 208 0.57 -13.42 -13.98
N GLU A 209 1.39 -13.90 -14.92
CA GLU A 209 1.52 -13.34 -16.27
C GLU A 209 0.17 -13.33 -17.00
N GLU A 210 -0.57 -14.43 -16.98
CA GLU A 210 -1.91 -14.54 -17.58
C GLU A 210 -2.91 -13.59 -16.91
N ALA A 211 -2.90 -13.53 -15.58
CA ALA A 211 -3.80 -12.65 -14.82
C ALA A 211 -3.49 -11.16 -15.07
N PHE A 212 -2.21 -10.79 -15.13
CA PHE A 212 -1.82 -9.40 -15.38
C PHE A 212 -2.05 -9.00 -16.86
N ALA A 213 -1.87 -9.92 -17.81
CA ALA A 213 -2.25 -9.70 -19.21
C ALA A 213 -3.77 -9.40 -19.32
N THR A 214 -4.59 -10.21 -18.65
CA THR A 214 -6.05 -9.99 -18.58
C THR A 214 -6.40 -8.65 -17.93
N PHE A 215 -5.77 -8.33 -16.79
CA PHE A 215 -5.98 -7.05 -16.11
C PHE A 215 -5.66 -5.84 -17.01
N SER A 216 -4.60 -5.93 -17.78
CA SER A 216 -4.12 -4.86 -18.66
C SER A 216 -4.79 -4.84 -20.04
N ASP A 217 -5.65 -5.82 -20.38
CA ASP A 217 -6.23 -6.03 -21.71
C ASP A 217 -5.17 -6.30 -22.81
N ALA A 218 -4.01 -6.83 -22.43
CA ALA A 218 -2.92 -7.20 -23.35
C ALA A 218 -2.97 -8.70 -23.69
N LYS A 219 -2.43 -9.09 -24.86
CA LYS A 219 -2.34 -10.52 -25.22
C LYS A 219 -1.28 -11.26 -24.41
N HIS A 220 -0.19 -10.58 -24.09
CA HIS A 220 0.93 -11.16 -23.35
C HIS A 220 1.39 -10.21 -22.25
N SER A 221 1.72 -10.80 -21.11
CA SER A 221 2.49 -10.17 -20.05
C SER A 221 3.66 -11.08 -19.69
N ILE A 222 4.84 -10.51 -19.57
CA ILE A 222 6.07 -11.23 -19.23
C ILE A 222 6.65 -10.60 -17.97
N ALA A 223 6.58 -11.33 -16.87
CA ALA A 223 7.08 -10.88 -15.57
C ALA A 223 8.61 -10.89 -15.52
N VAL A 224 9.19 -9.82 -14.98
CA VAL A 224 10.64 -9.59 -14.92
C VAL A 224 11.04 -9.04 -13.55
N SER A 225 12.35 -8.93 -13.30
CA SER A 225 12.90 -8.58 -11.98
C SER A 225 12.58 -7.16 -11.49
N SER A 226 12.33 -6.20 -12.39
CA SER A 226 12.05 -4.80 -12.03
C SER A 226 11.40 -4.03 -13.18
N GLY A 227 10.86 -2.84 -12.90
CA GLY A 227 10.39 -1.92 -13.95
C GLY A 227 11.50 -1.46 -14.90
N THR A 228 12.72 -1.27 -14.39
CA THR A 228 13.90 -0.93 -15.20
C THR A 228 14.23 -2.03 -16.20
N ASP A 229 14.23 -3.29 -15.75
CA ASP A 229 14.43 -4.44 -16.63
C ASP A 229 13.27 -4.60 -17.63
N ALA A 230 12.03 -4.35 -17.21
CA ALA A 230 10.89 -4.37 -18.11
C ALA A 230 11.08 -3.39 -19.27
N LEU A 231 11.47 -2.16 -18.98
CA LEU A 231 11.68 -1.15 -20.00
C LEU A 231 12.89 -1.48 -20.89
N ARG A 232 14.01 -1.89 -20.29
CA ARG A 232 15.21 -2.32 -21.03
C ARG A 232 14.90 -3.47 -21.99
N PHE A 233 14.20 -4.50 -21.51
CA PHE A 233 13.86 -5.65 -22.35
C PHE A 233 12.83 -5.30 -23.43
N ALA A 234 11.87 -4.41 -23.14
CA ALA A 234 10.94 -3.90 -24.14
C ALA A 234 11.70 -3.16 -25.28
N ILE A 235 12.64 -2.28 -24.93
CA ILE A 235 13.49 -1.56 -25.90
C ILE A 235 14.25 -2.55 -26.79
N MET A 236 14.96 -3.49 -26.20
CA MET A 236 15.74 -4.50 -26.93
C MET A 236 14.85 -5.43 -27.78
N ALA A 237 13.72 -5.88 -27.23
CA ALA A 237 12.80 -6.79 -27.91
C ALA A 237 12.07 -6.12 -29.09
N CYS A 238 11.78 -4.84 -28.99
CA CYS A 238 11.19 -4.03 -30.06
C CYS A 238 12.17 -3.76 -31.21
N GLY A 239 13.45 -4.08 -31.06
CA GLY A 239 14.42 -4.01 -32.15
C GLY A 239 15.22 -2.70 -32.22
N VAL A 240 15.18 -1.87 -31.18
CA VAL A 240 16.09 -0.72 -31.05
C VAL A 240 17.53 -1.22 -31.00
N GLN A 241 18.38 -0.64 -31.83
CA GLN A 241 19.77 -1.07 -31.98
C GLN A 241 20.73 -0.23 -31.11
N PRO A 242 21.90 -0.78 -30.73
CA PRO A 242 22.94 0.02 -30.10
C PRO A 242 23.29 1.27 -30.92
N GLY A 243 23.27 2.43 -30.26
CA GLY A 243 23.53 3.73 -30.89
C GLY A 243 22.30 4.40 -31.53
N ASP A 244 21.13 3.76 -31.54
CA ASP A 244 19.89 4.42 -31.91
C ASP A 244 19.46 5.44 -30.87
N VAL A 245 18.76 6.47 -31.31
CA VAL A 245 18.15 7.47 -30.44
C VAL A 245 16.74 7.00 -30.03
N VAL A 246 16.46 7.08 -28.75
CA VAL A 246 15.14 6.90 -28.16
C VAL A 246 14.72 8.22 -27.52
N VAL A 247 13.60 8.78 -28.00
CA VAL A 247 13.07 10.05 -27.52
C VAL A 247 12.20 9.85 -26.28
N THR A 248 12.41 10.64 -25.24
CA THR A 248 11.61 10.65 -24.02
C THR A 248 11.52 12.05 -23.43
N VAL A 249 11.11 12.21 -22.17
CA VAL A 249 11.01 13.51 -21.50
C VAL A 249 12.02 13.63 -20.36
N PRO A 250 12.48 14.86 -20.02
CA PRO A 250 13.37 15.03 -18.89
C PRO A 250 12.68 15.00 -17.52
N ASN A 251 11.34 15.05 -17.48
CA ASN A 251 10.53 14.95 -16.27
C ASN A 251 10.05 13.51 -16.04
N THR A 252 10.94 12.65 -15.61
CA THR A 252 10.64 11.25 -15.25
C THR A 252 11.66 10.73 -14.25
N PHE A 253 11.41 9.52 -13.72
CA PHE A 253 12.42 8.80 -12.93
C PHE A 253 13.59 8.37 -13.82
N ILE A 254 14.79 8.39 -13.25
CA ILE A 254 16.04 8.08 -13.98
C ILE A 254 16.00 6.70 -14.66
N ALA A 255 15.23 5.74 -14.13
CA ALA A 255 15.11 4.40 -14.70
C ALA A 255 14.70 4.38 -16.18
N THR A 256 13.92 5.38 -16.64
CA THR A 256 13.56 5.48 -18.06
C THR A 256 14.79 5.66 -18.93
N THR A 257 15.65 6.60 -18.59
CA THR A 257 16.89 6.87 -19.34
C THR A 257 17.99 5.84 -19.05
N GLU A 258 18.02 5.26 -17.84
CA GLU A 258 18.89 4.11 -17.55
C GLU A 258 18.59 2.91 -18.46
N ALA A 259 17.31 2.56 -18.62
CA ALA A 259 16.91 1.46 -19.49
C ALA A 259 17.32 1.70 -20.95
N ILE A 260 17.19 2.94 -21.45
CA ILE A 260 17.67 3.34 -22.77
C ILE A 260 19.18 3.15 -22.87
N SER A 261 19.95 3.67 -21.92
CA SER A 261 21.42 3.58 -21.90
C SER A 261 21.90 2.14 -21.73
N GLN A 262 21.24 1.34 -20.89
CA GLN A 262 21.55 -0.07 -20.69
C GLN A 262 21.22 -0.93 -21.93
N ALA A 263 20.24 -0.51 -22.76
CA ALA A 263 20.01 -1.09 -24.08
C ALA A 263 21.05 -0.61 -25.13
N ARG A 264 22.06 0.18 -24.71
CA ARG A 264 23.09 0.83 -25.54
C ARG A 264 22.51 1.85 -26.55
N ALA A 265 21.29 2.33 -26.33
CA ALA A 265 20.68 3.41 -27.09
C ALA A 265 21.00 4.77 -26.43
N ILE A 266 20.69 5.84 -27.12
CA ILE A 266 20.98 7.21 -26.71
C ILE A 266 19.67 7.89 -26.35
N PRO A 267 19.45 8.36 -25.09
CA PRO A 267 18.27 9.13 -24.77
C PRO A 267 18.39 10.55 -25.33
N GLU A 268 17.37 11.00 -26.04
CA GLU A 268 17.16 12.42 -26.35
C GLU A 268 15.80 12.87 -25.80
N PHE A 269 15.67 14.17 -25.50
CA PHE A 269 14.53 14.67 -24.77
C PHE A 269 13.67 15.63 -25.60
N VAL A 270 12.37 15.62 -25.31
CA VAL A 270 11.40 16.65 -25.67
C VAL A 270 10.73 17.17 -24.40
N ASP A 271 10.30 18.43 -24.40
CA ASP A 271 9.69 19.02 -23.22
C ASP A 271 8.30 18.47 -22.95
N ILE A 272 7.80 18.67 -21.74
CA ILE A 272 6.49 18.23 -21.27
C ILE A 272 5.40 19.26 -21.57
N ASP A 273 4.16 18.82 -21.46
CA ASP A 273 2.98 19.67 -21.33
C ASP A 273 2.88 20.15 -19.87
N GLU A 274 2.65 21.46 -19.69
CA GLU A 274 2.66 22.09 -18.36
C GLU A 274 1.51 21.62 -17.46
N GLN A 275 0.37 21.22 -18.04
CA GLN A 275 -0.80 20.82 -17.27
C GLN A 275 -0.74 19.35 -16.85
N THR A 276 -0.32 18.48 -17.77
CA THR A 276 -0.34 17.04 -17.58
C THR A 276 1.00 16.48 -17.08
N TYR A 277 2.09 17.24 -17.20
CA TYR A 277 3.48 16.86 -16.91
C TYR A 277 3.99 15.68 -17.74
N ASN A 278 3.23 15.22 -18.70
CA ASN A 278 3.57 14.19 -19.66
C ASN A 278 4.16 14.78 -20.94
N MET A 279 4.65 13.91 -21.84
CA MET A 279 5.23 14.32 -23.13
C MET A 279 4.30 15.26 -23.89
N SER A 280 4.78 16.45 -24.27
CA SER A 280 4.07 17.36 -25.13
C SER A 280 4.08 16.88 -26.59
N VAL A 281 2.91 16.63 -27.16
CA VAL A 281 2.76 16.25 -28.59
C VAL A 281 3.32 17.35 -29.50
N VAL A 282 3.10 18.62 -29.15
CA VAL A 282 3.62 19.77 -29.91
C VAL A 282 5.15 19.80 -29.90
N MET A 283 5.77 19.53 -28.74
CA MET A 283 7.22 19.51 -28.62
C MET A 283 7.84 18.29 -29.31
N LEU A 284 7.15 17.14 -29.27
CA LEU A 284 7.55 15.96 -30.03
C LEU A 284 7.51 16.25 -31.55
N GLN A 285 6.43 16.84 -32.04
CA GLN A 285 6.32 17.26 -33.45
C GLN A 285 7.44 18.22 -33.83
N ARG A 286 7.67 19.25 -33.03
CA ARG A 286 8.76 20.22 -33.26
C ARG A 286 10.13 19.54 -33.31
N TYR A 287 10.41 18.59 -32.42
CA TYR A 287 11.65 17.82 -32.43
C TYR A 287 11.79 17.05 -33.75
N LEU A 288 10.77 16.33 -34.18
CA LEU A 288 10.78 15.54 -35.41
C LEU A 288 10.94 16.39 -36.67
N GLU A 289 10.32 17.58 -36.71
CA GLU A 289 10.38 18.50 -37.86
C GLU A 289 11.66 19.33 -37.91
N LYS A 290 12.21 19.77 -36.75
CA LYS A 290 13.28 20.76 -36.70
C LYS A 290 14.62 20.20 -36.25
N GLN A 291 14.63 19.10 -35.49
CA GLN A 291 15.84 18.50 -34.96
C GLN A 291 16.16 17.14 -35.57
N CYS A 292 15.38 16.70 -36.56
CA CYS A 292 15.62 15.48 -37.31
C CYS A 292 15.62 15.73 -38.82
N ILE A 293 16.37 14.89 -39.53
CA ILE A 293 16.39 14.87 -41.01
C ILE A 293 16.28 13.41 -41.47
N ARG A 294 15.88 13.20 -42.72
CA ARG A 294 15.99 11.88 -43.37
C ARG A 294 17.33 11.76 -44.08
N ASP A 295 18.09 10.71 -43.78
CA ASP A 295 19.35 10.41 -44.46
C ASP A 295 19.09 9.89 -45.88
N ARG A 296 20.18 9.61 -46.64
CA ARG A 296 20.09 9.08 -48.01
C ARG A 296 19.39 7.72 -48.12
N SER A 297 19.30 6.98 -47.02
CA SER A 297 18.57 5.71 -46.95
C SER A 297 17.13 5.86 -46.52
N GLY A 298 16.67 7.11 -46.26
CA GLY A 298 15.31 7.42 -45.80
C GLY A 298 15.11 7.27 -44.28
N ARG A 299 16.15 6.94 -43.50
CA ARG A 299 16.06 6.80 -42.04
C ARG A 299 15.99 8.19 -41.41
N LEU A 300 15.16 8.31 -40.36
CA LEU A 300 15.12 9.52 -39.53
C LEU A 300 16.40 9.57 -38.68
N VAL A 301 17.11 10.71 -38.70
CA VAL A 301 18.39 10.91 -37.98
C VAL A 301 18.31 12.19 -37.17
N SER A 302 18.72 12.14 -35.92
CA SER A 302 18.84 13.31 -35.05
C SER A 302 19.99 14.21 -35.54
N LEU A 303 19.74 15.51 -35.66
CA LEU A 303 20.76 16.53 -35.95
C LEU A 303 21.74 16.70 -34.79
N ARG A 304 21.30 16.38 -33.56
CA ARG A 304 22.11 16.52 -32.36
C ARG A 304 23.20 15.44 -32.27
N SER A 305 22.81 14.19 -32.40
CA SER A 305 23.73 13.03 -32.25
C SER A 305 24.25 12.46 -33.57
N GLY A 306 23.61 12.80 -34.70
CA GLY A 306 23.90 12.20 -36.00
C GLY A 306 23.46 10.73 -36.08
N ARG A 307 22.58 10.26 -35.17
CA ARG A 307 22.18 8.86 -35.01
C ARG A 307 20.72 8.64 -35.44
N PRO A 308 20.37 7.41 -35.87
CA PRO A 308 18.99 7.08 -36.22
C PRO A 308 18.06 7.28 -35.02
N VAL A 309 16.92 7.93 -35.23
CA VAL A 309 15.83 8.03 -34.25
C VAL A 309 14.85 6.91 -34.55
N THR A 310 14.68 5.95 -33.63
CA THR A 310 13.95 4.71 -33.88
C THR A 310 12.75 4.52 -32.97
N ALA A 311 12.75 5.10 -31.79
CA ALA A 311 11.67 4.92 -30.83
C ALA A 311 11.34 6.19 -30.04
N VAL A 312 10.12 6.22 -29.51
CA VAL A 312 9.66 7.22 -28.53
C VAL A 312 9.10 6.48 -27.31
N ILE A 313 9.44 6.97 -26.11
CA ILE A 313 8.95 6.44 -24.84
C ILE A 313 8.13 7.53 -24.14
N PRO A 314 6.80 7.58 -24.33
CA PRO A 314 5.93 8.36 -23.48
C PRO A 314 5.86 7.76 -22.09
N ILE A 315 5.80 8.64 -21.08
CA ILE A 315 5.67 8.27 -19.68
C ILE A 315 4.21 8.48 -19.25
N HIS A 316 3.63 7.57 -18.52
CA HIS A 316 2.32 7.75 -17.90
C HIS A 316 2.52 8.21 -16.44
N LEU A 317 3.02 9.44 -16.32
CA LEU A 317 3.53 9.97 -15.06
C LEU A 317 2.41 10.14 -14.02
N TYR A 318 2.71 9.84 -12.77
CA TYR A 318 1.81 9.91 -11.61
C TYR A 318 0.55 9.06 -11.71
N GLY A 319 0.45 8.20 -12.74
CA GLY A 319 -0.71 7.36 -13.00
C GLY A 319 -1.71 7.98 -13.98
N GLN A 320 -1.31 9.03 -14.70
CA GLN A 320 -2.07 9.65 -15.78
C GLN A 320 -1.42 9.36 -17.13
N MET A 321 -2.19 8.83 -18.08
CA MET A 321 -1.65 8.53 -19.42
C MET A 321 -1.24 9.80 -20.17
N ALA A 322 -0.19 9.70 -20.99
CA ALA A 322 0.18 10.71 -21.98
C ALA A 322 -0.90 10.81 -23.08
N ASP A 323 -0.87 11.89 -23.87
CA ASP A 323 -1.78 12.03 -25.04
C ASP A 323 -1.37 11.06 -26.15
N MET A 324 -1.82 9.82 -26.03
CA MET A 324 -1.38 8.72 -26.87
C MET A 324 -1.82 8.82 -28.32
N ASP A 325 -3.02 9.35 -28.62
CA ASP A 325 -3.47 9.47 -30.02
C ASP A 325 -2.52 10.38 -30.82
N GLY A 326 -2.13 11.54 -30.25
CA GLY A 326 -1.20 12.45 -30.91
C GLY A 326 0.21 11.88 -31.04
N ILE A 327 0.69 11.20 -29.99
CA ILE A 327 2.04 10.56 -30.02
C ILE A 327 2.07 9.43 -31.06
N LEU A 328 1.04 8.59 -31.12
CA LEU A 328 0.96 7.46 -32.05
C LEU A 328 0.86 7.95 -33.50
N GLU A 329 0.10 9.02 -33.77
CA GLU A 329 -0.01 9.62 -35.12
C GLU A 329 1.34 10.13 -35.61
N LEU A 330 2.07 10.85 -34.77
CA LEU A 330 3.43 11.30 -35.09
C LEU A 330 4.38 10.10 -35.28
N ALA A 331 4.36 9.14 -34.39
CA ALA A 331 5.21 7.96 -34.47
C ALA A 331 4.96 7.17 -35.77
N GLU A 332 3.70 6.97 -36.16
CA GLU A 332 3.31 6.34 -37.42
C GLU A 332 3.85 7.11 -38.64
N SER A 333 3.69 8.45 -38.64
CA SER A 333 4.14 9.31 -39.74
C SER A 333 5.65 9.32 -39.95
N TYR A 334 6.41 9.15 -38.87
CA TYR A 334 7.88 9.17 -38.91
C TYR A 334 8.51 7.77 -38.88
N GLY A 335 7.72 6.70 -38.71
CA GLY A 335 8.17 5.32 -38.63
C GLY A 335 8.88 4.97 -37.32
N LEU A 336 8.41 5.56 -36.21
CA LEU A 336 8.95 5.33 -34.86
C LEU A 336 8.22 4.22 -34.13
N ILE A 337 8.94 3.50 -33.29
CA ILE A 337 8.40 2.51 -32.36
C ILE A 337 7.94 3.27 -31.10
N VAL A 338 6.71 3.01 -30.63
CA VAL A 338 6.21 3.52 -29.35
C VAL A 338 6.30 2.45 -28.30
N ILE A 339 6.98 2.75 -27.17
CA ILE A 339 7.10 1.89 -26.00
C ILE A 339 6.58 2.68 -24.80
N GLU A 340 5.53 2.20 -24.11
CA GLU A 340 4.94 2.91 -22.99
C GLU A 340 5.75 2.67 -21.71
N ASP A 341 6.14 3.73 -21.01
CA ASP A 341 6.53 3.62 -19.61
C ASP A 341 5.29 3.76 -18.74
N ALA A 342 4.67 2.62 -18.41
CA ALA A 342 3.46 2.50 -17.61
C ALA A 342 3.76 2.14 -16.13
N CYS A 343 5.00 2.34 -15.68
CA CYS A 343 5.45 1.95 -14.33
C CYS A 343 4.67 2.62 -13.17
N GLN A 344 3.89 3.64 -13.46
CA GLN A 344 3.04 4.33 -12.47
C GLN A 344 1.55 4.25 -12.82
N ALA A 345 1.14 3.51 -13.87
CA ALA A 345 -0.18 3.62 -14.47
C ALA A 345 -0.96 2.29 -14.52
N HIS A 346 -0.85 1.45 -13.48
CA HIS A 346 -1.56 0.16 -13.38
C HIS A 346 -3.07 0.35 -13.43
N GLY A 347 -3.69 0.07 -14.60
CA GLY A 347 -5.12 0.20 -14.81
C GLY A 347 -5.60 1.63 -15.13
N ALA A 348 -4.70 2.56 -15.43
CA ALA A 348 -5.07 3.85 -16.02
C ALA A 348 -5.66 3.66 -17.42
N GLU A 349 -6.58 4.53 -17.82
CA GLU A 349 -7.26 4.44 -19.10
C GLU A 349 -7.17 5.77 -19.88
N TYR A 350 -7.07 5.65 -21.20
CA TYR A 350 -7.08 6.74 -22.17
C TYR A 350 -8.29 6.59 -23.10
N PHE A 351 -9.08 7.65 -23.29
CA PHE A 351 -10.14 7.66 -24.30
C PHE A 351 -9.55 8.00 -25.66
N SER A 352 -9.33 6.98 -26.48
CA SER A 352 -8.87 7.19 -27.84
C SER A 352 -10.01 7.69 -28.73
N ARG A 353 -9.83 8.88 -29.28
CA ARG A 353 -10.75 9.45 -30.28
C ARG A 353 -10.69 8.68 -31.60
N LYS A 354 -9.50 8.18 -31.97
CA LYS A 354 -9.26 7.34 -33.16
C LYS A 354 -10.08 6.05 -33.11
N HIS A 355 -10.19 5.42 -31.91
CA HIS A 355 -10.89 4.15 -31.70
C HIS A 355 -12.26 4.30 -31.03
N ASN A 356 -12.63 5.49 -30.59
CA ASN A 356 -13.88 5.82 -29.88
C ASN A 356 -14.14 4.89 -28.68
N ARG A 357 -13.12 4.61 -27.88
CA ARG A 357 -13.20 3.74 -26.69
C ARG A 357 -12.11 4.05 -25.68
N TRP A 358 -12.35 3.63 -24.43
CA TRP A 358 -11.32 3.61 -23.39
C TRP A 358 -10.35 2.45 -23.63
N ILE A 359 -9.04 2.73 -23.49
CA ILE A 359 -7.94 1.79 -23.69
C ILE A 359 -7.03 1.89 -22.49
N LYS A 360 -6.63 0.76 -21.93
CA LYS A 360 -5.76 0.70 -20.76
C LYS A 360 -4.31 1.00 -21.11
N ALA A 361 -3.60 1.61 -20.15
CA ALA A 361 -2.16 1.76 -20.20
C ALA A 361 -1.47 0.41 -20.41
N GLY A 362 -0.49 0.39 -21.29
CA GLY A 362 0.27 -0.82 -21.61
C GLY A 362 -0.21 -1.59 -22.83
N THR A 363 -1.18 -1.04 -23.61
CA THR A 363 -1.74 -1.69 -24.80
C THR A 363 -1.82 -0.80 -26.04
N MET A 364 -1.35 0.43 -25.95
CA MET A 364 -1.38 1.36 -27.07
C MET A 364 -0.06 1.39 -27.85
N GLY A 365 1.07 1.18 -27.19
CA GLY A 365 2.38 1.03 -27.81
C GLY A 365 2.66 -0.37 -28.34
N LYS A 366 3.84 -0.54 -28.96
CA LYS A 366 4.33 -1.83 -29.43
C LYS A 366 4.61 -2.78 -28.26
N ALA A 367 5.08 -2.22 -27.15
CA ALA A 367 5.24 -2.86 -25.85
C ALA A 367 5.12 -1.80 -24.75
N ALA A 368 4.91 -2.24 -23.51
CA ALA A 368 4.94 -1.37 -22.35
C ALA A 368 5.65 -2.01 -21.17
N ALA A 369 6.17 -1.18 -20.28
CA ALA A 369 6.82 -1.59 -19.04
C ALA A 369 6.01 -1.20 -17.82
N PHE A 370 5.90 -2.12 -16.86
CA PHE A 370 5.30 -1.92 -15.55
C PHE A 370 6.30 -2.22 -14.44
N SER A 371 6.19 -1.49 -13.34
CA SER A 371 6.99 -1.70 -12.13
C SER A 371 6.10 -2.20 -10.99
N PHE A 372 6.56 -3.22 -10.29
CA PHE A 372 5.92 -3.71 -9.07
C PHE A 372 6.74 -3.38 -7.82
N TYR A 373 7.54 -2.30 -7.86
CA TYR A 373 8.16 -1.75 -6.65
C TYR A 373 7.11 -1.58 -5.54
N PRO A 374 7.41 -1.85 -4.25
CA PRO A 374 6.41 -1.92 -3.19
C PRO A 374 5.45 -0.74 -3.09
N GLY A 375 5.91 0.47 -3.40
CA GLY A 375 5.10 1.69 -3.38
C GLY A 375 4.14 1.87 -4.56
N LYS A 376 4.18 1.01 -5.59
CA LYS A 376 3.29 1.11 -6.76
C LYS A 376 1.85 0.70 -6.42
N ASN A 377 0.88 1.10 -7.26
CA ASN A 377 -0.53 0.74 -7.06
C ASN A 377 -0.76 -0.76 -7.00
N LEU A 378 0.06 -1.54 -7.72
CA LEU A 378 0.28 -2.96 -7.53
C LEU A 378 1.76 -3.16 -7.17
N GLY A 379 2.06 -3.36 -5.89
CA GLY A 379 3.43 -3.52 -5.38
C GLY A 379 3.70 -4.92 -4.85
N ALA A 380 4.87 -5.47 -5.19
CA ALA A 380 5.42 -6.69 -4.61
C ALA A 380 5.86 -6.47 -3.15
N CYS A 381 6.31 -7.52 -2.47
CA CYS A 381 7.05 -7.41 -1.20
C CYS A 381 8.58 -7.49 -1.46
N GLY A 382 9.03 -6.83 -2.51
CA GLY A 382 10.38 -6.77 -3.02
C GLY A 382 10.37 -6.12 -4.39
N GLU A 383 11.28 -6.49 -5.27
CA GLU A 383 11.33 -5.97 -6.63
C GLU A 383 10.46 -6.80 -7.59
N GLY A 384 10.03 -6.18 -8.68
CA GLY A 384 9.30 -6.83 -9.75
C GLY A 384 8.90 -5.86 -10.86
N GLY A 385 8.60 -6.40 -12.02
CA GLY A 385 8.09 -5.68 -13.17
C GLY A 385 7.43 -6.61 -14.18
N ALA A 386 6.85 -6.05 -15.22
CA ALA A 386 6.34 -6.81 -16.35
C ALA A 386 6.44 -6.02 -17.66
N VAL A 387 6.59 -6.74 -18.75
CA VAL A 387 6.40 -6.21 -20.12
C VAL A 387 5.06 -6.69 -20.64
N THR A 388 4.22 -5.80 -21.12
CA THR A 388 2.99 -6.15 -21.87
C THR A 388 3.19 -5.89 -23.36
N THR A 389 2.59 -6.74 -24.20
CA THR A 389 2.60 -6.59 -25.65
C THR A 389 1.54 -7.47 -26.30
N ASP A 390 1.08 -7.08 -27.48
CA ASP A 390 0.23 -7.91 -28.34
C ASP A 390 1.03 -8.70 -29.39
N ASP A 391 2.35 -8.48 -29.49
CA ASP A 391 3.25 -9.13 -30.43
C ASP A 391 3.94 -10.34 -29.79
N SER A 392 3.60 -11.54 -30.25
CA SER A 392 4.16 -12.80 -29.73
C SER A 392 5.68 -12.93 -29.94
N ASN A 393 6.25 -12.26 -30.95
CA ASN A 393 7.70 -12.26 -31.17
C ASN A 393 8.41 -11.42 -30.11
N ILE A 394 7.84 -10.25 -29.74
CA ILE A 394 8.34 -9.42 -28.65
C ILE A 394 8.24 -10.20 -27.34
N ALA A 395 7.08 -10.80 -27.06
CA ALA A 395 6.88 -11.62 -25.87
C ALA A 395 7.93 -12.73 -25.74
N THR A 396 8.21 -13.45 -26.84
CA THR A 396 9.24 -14.51 -26.90
C THR A 396 10.63 -13.95 -26.63
N LYS A 397 11.00 -12.82 -27.27
CA LYS A 397 12.29 -12.18 -27.04
C LYS A 397 12.48 -11.73 -25.59
N VAL A 398 11.45 -11.14 -24.96
CA VAL A 398 11.51 -10.73 -23.55
C VAL A 398 11.69 -11.96 -22.65
N LYS A 399 10.98 -13.07 -22.91
CA LYS A 399 11.17 -14.33 -22.19
C LYS A 399 12.61 -14.85 -22.29
N CYS A 400 13.22 -14.77 -23.47
CA CYS A 400 14.63 -15.15 -23.65
C CYS A 400 15.55 -14.19 -22.89
N LEU A 401 15.39 -12.89 -23.06
CA LEU A 401 16.24 -11.86 -22.44
C LEU A 401 16.26 -11.97 -20.91
N ARG A 402 15.10 -12.17 -20.28
CA ARG A 402 15.02 -12.28 -18.81
C ARG A 402 15.69 -13.53 -18.24
N ASP A 403 15.90 -14.56 -19.05
CA ASP A 403 16.42 -15.87 -18.62
C ASP A 403 17.66 -16.27 -19.40
N HIS A 404 18.71 -15.45 -19.32
CA HIS A 404 20.03 -15.70 -19.88
C HIS A 404 20.05 -15.96 -21.39
N GLY A 405 19.05 -15.52 -22.15
CA GLY A 405 18.95 -15.69 -23.59
C GLY A 405 18.57 -17.12 -24.04
N GLN A 406 18.08 -17.96 -23.13
CA GLN A 406 17.72 -19.34 -23.46
C GLN A 406 16.26 -19.44 -23.95
N VAL A 407 16.06 -20.20 -25.02
CA VAL A 407 14.76 -20.63 -25.52
C VAL A 407 14.35 -21.98 -24.92
N LYS A 408 15.32 -22.88 -24.77
CA LYS A 408 15.21 -24.16 -24.08
C LYS A 408 16.32 -24.23 -23.03
N LYS A 409 16.06 -24.87 -21.92
CA LYS A 409 17.02 -24.97 -20.81
C LYS A 409 18.42 -25.41 -21.33
N TYR A 410 19.43 -24.58 -21.04
CA TYR A 410 20.84 -24.69 -21.47
C TYR A 410 21.10 -24.50 -22.97
N TYR A 411 20.12 -24.04 -23.76
CA TYR A 411 20.33 -23.67 -25.17
C TYR A 411 20.07 -22.16 -25.31
N HIS A 412 21.13 -21.40 -25.58
CA HIS A 412 21.13 -19.95 -25.61
C HIS A 412 21.29 -19.43 -27.04
N ASP A 413 20.28 -18.76 -27.58
CA ASP A 413 20.31 -18.19 -28.93
C ASP A 413 20.91 -16.78 -28.94
N MET A 414 21.01 -16.15 -27.76
CA MET A 414 21.60 -14.83 -27.55
C MET A 414 22.11 -14.71 -26.11
N GLU A 415 22.90 -13.69 -25.84
CA GLU A 415 23.17 -13.27 -24.46
C GLU A 415 21.91 -12.63 -23.85
N GLY A 416 21.61 -12.97 -22.62
CA GLY A 416 20.49 -12.41 -21.86
C GLY A 416 20.93 -12.03 -20.46
N TYR A 417 19.96 -11.90 -19.58
CA TYR A 417 20.13 -11.38 -18.23
C TYR A 417 19.52 -12.34 -17.19
N ASN A 418 19.94 -12.21 -15.96
CA ASN A 418 19.22 -12.78 -14.83
C ASN A 418 18.14 -11.78 -14.39
N GLY A 419 17.03 -11.74 -15.14
CA GLY A 419 15.98 -10.73 -14.99
C GLY A 419 14.59 -11.32 -14.76
N ARG A 420 14.52 -12.52 -14.14
CA ARG A 420 13.25 -13.20 -13.82
C ARG A 420 12.58 -12.56 -12.59
N LEU A 421 11.26 -12.61 -12.55
CA LEU A 421 10.50 -12.38 -11.33
C LEU A 421 10.57 -13.62 -10.43
N ASP A 422 10.82 -13.44 -9.14
CA ASP A 422 10.74 -14.52 -8.16
C ASP A 422 9.30 -15.05 -8.03
N ALA A 423 9.14 -16.37 -7.91
CA ALA A 423 7.81 -16.98 -7.79
C ALA A 423 7.09 -16.56 -6.50
N ILE A 424 7.80 -16.24 -5.42
CA ILE A 424 7.24 -15.68 -4.20
C ILE A 424 6.58 -14.32 -4.50
N GLN A 425 7.28 -13.45 -5.22
CA GLN A 425 6.73 -12.13 -5.59
C GLN A 425 5.55 -12.27 -6.56
N ALA A 426 5.61 -13.20 -7.50
CA ALA A 426 4.48 -13.50 -8.39
C ALA A 426 3.23 -13.97 -7.61
N GLY A 427 3.40 -14.83 -6.60
CA GLY A 427 2.31 -15.26 -5.73
C GLY A 427 1.70 -14.13 -4.91
N ILE A 428 2.54 -13.23 -4.37
CA ILE A 428 2.12 -12.02 -3.65
C ILE A 428 1.36 -11.08 -4.58
N LEU A 429 1.88 -10.82 -5.79
CA LEU A 429 1.24 -9.97 -6.78
C LEU A 429 -0.09 -10.55 -7.25
N GLN A 430 -0.17 -11.88 -7.43
CA GLN A 430 -1.42 -12.56 -7.78
C GLN A 430 -2.49 -12.41 -6.70
N ALA A 431 -2.12 -12.47 -5.42
CA ALA A 431 -3.04 -12.22 -4.30
C ALA A 431 -3.55 -10.77 -4.27
N LYS A 432 -2.69 -9.79 -4.60
CA LYS A 432 -3.04 -8.36 -4.61
C LYS A 432 -3.80 -7.90 -5.86
N LEU A 433 -3.57 -8.52 -7.01
CA LEU A 433 -4.10 -8.07 -8.30
C LEU A 433 -5.63 -7.88 -8.33
N PRO A 434 -6.46 -8.74 -7.73
CA PRO A 434 -7.92 -8.56 -7.68
C PRO A 434 -8.37 -7.28 -6.97
N HIS A 435 -7.55 -6.73 -6.09
CA HIS A 435 -7.86 -5.54 -5.29
C HIS A 435 -7.49 -4.22 -5.99
N VAL A 436 -6.64 -4.25 -7.03
CA VAL A 436 -6.08 -3.04 -7.68
C VAL A 436 -7.17 -2.11 -8.21
N ALA A 437 -8.22 -2.66 -8.83
CA ALA A 437 -9.33 -1.85 -9.35
C ALA A 437 -10.04 -1.06 -8.23
N ALA A 438 -10.30 -1.71 -7.09
CA ALA A 438 -10.91 -1.07 -5.92
C ALA A 438 -9.97 -0.02 -5.31
N TRP A 439 -8.68 -0.33 -5.16
CA TRP A 439 -7.68 0.64 -4.67
C TRP A 439 -7.54 1.85 -5.58
N ASN A 440 -7.57 1.66 -6.91
CA ASN A 440 -7.56 2.76 -7.86
C ASN A 440 -8.83 3.62 -7.75
N ALA A 441 -10.01 3.02 -7.58
CA ALA A 441 -11.26 3.74 -7.35
C ALA A 441 -11.17 4.59 -6.07
N GLN A 442 -10.67 4.02 -4.97
CA GLN A 442 -10.43 4.76 -3.72
C GLN A 442 -9.44 5.91 -3.90
N ARG A 443 -8.32 5.72 -4.62
CA ARG A 443 -7.38 6.80 -4.94
C ARG A 443 -8.05 7.93 -5.75
N ARG A 444 -8.90 7.61 -6.71
CA ARG A 444 -9.68 8.61 -7.46
C ARG A 444 -10.67 9.36 -6.56
N GLU A 445 -11.33 8.67 -5.63
CA GLU A 445 -12.20 9.31 -4.63
C GLU A 445 -11.40 10.28 -3.75
N ARG A 446 -10.20 9.86 -3.28
CA ARG A 446 -9.30 10.73 -2.50
C ARG A 446 -8.83 11.93 -3.32
N ALA A 447 -8.50 11.74 -4.59
CA ALA A 447 -8.11 12.84 -5.48
C ALA A 447 -9.26 13.83 -5.71
N ALA A 448 -10.48 13.34 -5.93
CA ALA A 448 -11.67 14.17 -6.07
C ALA A 448 -11.94 14.98 -4.79
N GLU A 449 -11.77 14.37 -3.62
CA GLU A 449 -11.93 15.08 -2.34
C GLU A 449 -10.83 16.14 -2.13
N TYR A 450 -9.59 15.87 -2.45
CA TYR A 450 -8.52 16.87 -2.45
C TYR A 450 -8.85 18.04 -3.39
N ASN A 451 -9.29 17.76 -4.63
CA ASN A 451 -9.69 18.78 -5.58
C ASN A 451 -10.84 19.63 -5.01
N ARG A 452 -11.86 19.01 -4.43
CA ARG A 452 -13.00 19.70 -3.80
C ARG A 452 -12.57 20.61 -2.64
N LEU A 453 -11.70 20.11 -1.77
CA LEU A 453 -11.23 20.85 -0.58
C LEU A 453 -10.29 22.01 -0.94
N MET A 454 -9.54 21.91 -2.04
CA MET A 454 -8.60 22.95 -2.52
C MET A 454 -9.20 23.83 -3.64
N THR A 455 -10.47 23.64 -4.01
CA THR A 455 -11.13 24.48 -5.02
C THR A 455 -11.17 25.95 -4.55
N GLY A 456 -10.69 26.86 -5.41
CA GLY A 456 -10.63 28.29 -5.14
C GLY A 456 -9.36 28.76 -4.39
N GLU A 457 -8.44 27.86 -4.08
CA GLU A 457 -7.13 28.21 -3.50
C GLU A 457 -6.13 28.54 -4.60
N GLU A 458 -5.86 29.83 -4.80
CA GLU A 458 -4.93 30.29 -5.84
C GLU A 458 -3.46 30.01 -5.52
N ALA A 459 -3.13 29.79 -4.26
CA ALA A 459 -1.76 29.59 -3.78
C ALA A 459 -1.20 28.19 -4.04
N VAL A 460 -2.05 27.23 -4.41
CA VAL A 460 -1.68 25.83 -4.68
C VAL A 460 -2.39 25.34 -5.94
N ARG A 461 -1.62 24.99 -6.96
CA ARG A 461 -2.19 24.42 -8.19
C ARG A 461 -2.36 22.92 -8.03
N ILE A 462 -3.61 22.46 -8.13
CA ILE A 462 -3.97 21.03 -8.10
C ILE A 462 -3.67 20.34 -9.44
N PRO A 463 -3.53 18.98 -9.47
CA PRO A 463 -3.30 18.25 -10.70
C PRO A 463 -4.48 18.39 -11.67
N TYR A 464 -4.16 18.53 -12.96
CA TYR A 464 -5.15 18.57 -14.05
C TYR A 464 -5.34 17.18 -14.65
N GLU A 465 -6.59 16.70 -14.69
CA GLU A 465 -6.97 15.47 -15.37
C GLU A 465 -7.79 15.81 -16.63
N PRO A 466 -7.25 15.56 -17.84
CA PRO A 466 -7.99 15.78 -19.08
C PRO A 466 -9.20 14.86 -19.20
N SER A 467 -10.22 15.27 -19.97
CA SER A 467 -11.44 14.50 -20.17
C SER A 467 -11.22 13.14 -20.87
N TRP A 468 -10.12 12.98 -21.57
CA TRP A 468 -9.69 11.72 -22.19
C TRP A 468 -8.89 10.82 -21.27
N SER A 469 -8.62 11.21 -20.03
CA SER A 469 -7.84 10.43 -19.04
C SER A 469 -8.73 9.93 -17.92
N ARG A 470 -8.46 8.68 -17.48
CA ARG A 470 -8.85 8.13 -16.18
C ARG A 470 -7.59 7.76 -15.41
N ALA A 471 -7.04 8.74 -14.71
CA ALA A 471 -5.84 8.59 -13.91
C ALA A 471 -6.08 7.66 -12.72
N VAL A 472 -5.06 6.92 -12.32
CA VAL A 472 -5.10 6.04 -11.12
C VAL A 472 -4.44 6.67 -9.90
N TYR A 473 -4.01 7.91 -10.01
CA TYR A 473 -3.41 8.70 -8.93
C TYR A 473 -2.41 7.91 -8.10
N HIS A 474 -1.40 7.37 -8.77
CA HIS A 474 -0.23 6.80 -8.09
C HIS A 474 0.36 7.84 -7.14
N LEU A 475 0.44 9.08 -7.60
CA LEU A 475 0.80 10.25 -6.82
C LEU A 475 -0.26 11.34 -7.01
N TYR A 476 -0.49 12.14 -5.98
CA TYR A 476 -1.26 13.37 -6.05
C TYR A 476 -0.29 14.54 -5.93
N VAL A 477 0.03 15.19 -7.06
CA VAL A 477 1.09 16.19 -7.16
C VAL A 477 0.50 17.57 -7.32
N VAL A 478 0.78 18.44 -6.38
CA VAL A 478 0.43 19.87 -6.42
C VAL A 478 1.65 20.71 -6.80
N ARG A 479 1.44 21.98 -7.23
CA ARG A 479 2.51 22.96 -7.41
C ARG A 479 2.35 24.09 -6.41
N THR A 480 3.47 24.55 -5.87
CA THR A 480 3.57 25.69 -4.95
C THR A 480 4.93 26.39 -5.12
N ASN A 481 4.96 27.71 -5.04
CA ASN A 481 6.18 28.48 -5.23
C ASN A 481 7.18 28.31 -4.08
N ASN A 482 6.71 27.98 -2.87
CA ASN A 482 7.54 27.87 -1.65
C ASN A 482 7.60 26.40 -1.19
N ARG A 483 8.00 25.51 -2.13
CA ARG A 483 7.99 24.05 -1.91
C ARG A 483 8.79 23.60 -0.68
N GLU A 484 10.04 24.09 -0.53
CA GLU A 484 10.93 23.62 0.53
C GLU A 484 10.41 24.02 1.93
N GLU A 485 9.90 25.25 2.05
CA GLU A 485 9.29 25.74 3.28
C GLU A 485 7.97 25.01 3.57
N MET A 486 7.16 24.72 2.55
CA MET A 486 5.95 23.90 2.66
C MET A 486 6.27 22.49 3.17
N ILE A 487 7.32 21.85 2.63
CA ILE A 487 7.80 20.53 3.09
C ILE A 487 8.20 20.60 4.56
N ALA A 488 8.95 21.63 4.96
CA ALA A 488 9.39 21.82 6.34
C ALA A 488 8.19 22.01 7.30
N HIS A 489 7.18 22.80 6.89
CA HIS A 489 5.95 23.00 7.64
C HIS A 489 5.16 21.70 7.80
N LEU A 490 4.88 20.99 6.71
CA LEU A 490 4.13 19.72 6.72
C LEU A 490 4.84 18.66 7.55
N LYS A 491 6.16 18.56 7.45
CA LYS A 491 6.96 17.67 8.30
C LYS A 491 6.82 18.01 9.79
N LYS A 492 6.82 19.29 10.15
CA LYS A 492 6.66 19.76 11.53
C LYS A 492 5.28 19.41 12.08
N THR A 493 4.24 19.43 11.23
CA THR A 493 2.87 19.03 11.59
C THR A 493 2.61 17.53 11.43
N GLY A 494 3.66 16.71 11.24
CA GLY A 494 3.57 15.25 11.16
C GLY A 494 3.00 14.72 9.83
N ILE A 495 3.01 15.51 8.75
CA ILE A 495 2.52 15.11 7.43
C ILE A 495 3.71 14.76 6.51
N GLY A 496 3.75 13.51 6.05
CA GLY A 496 4.75 13.03 5.10
C GLY A 496 4.48 13.53 3.68
N THR A 497 5.53 13.93 2.97
CA THR A 497 5.47 14.40 1.57
C THR A 497 6.58 13.78 0.75
N GLY A 498 6.51 13.92 -0.58
CA GLY A 498 7.55 13.50 -1.51
C GLY A 498 7.75 14.49 -2.65
N VAL A 499 8.88 14.40 -3.36
CA VAL A 499 9.16 15.19 -4.57
C VAL A 499 9.50 14.25 -5.72
N HIS A 500 8.74 14.29 -6.81
CA HIS A 500 8.88 13.37 -7.94
C HIS A 500 8.87 14.13 -9.28
N TYR A 501 10.05 14.71 -9.76
CA TYR A 501 11.38 14.51 -9.18
C TYR A 501 12.07 15.89 -9.02
N PRO A 502 13.02 16.04 -8.07
CA PRO A 502 13.57 17.39 -7.75
C PRO A 502 14.51 17.98 -8.79
N VAL A 503 15.08 17.16 -9.67
CA VAL A 503 16.04 17.58 -10.70
C VAL A 503 15.68 16.95 -12.03
N PRO A 504 15.45 17.72 -13.09
CA PRO A 504 15.22 17.19 -14.44
C PRO A 504 16.39 16.34 -14.93
N LEU A 505 16.10 15.27 -15.69
CA LEU A 505 17.14 14.30 -16.09
C LEU A 505 18.26 14.93 -16.92
N HIS A 506 17.95 15.91 -17.78
CA HIS A 506 18.97 16.60 -18.60
C HIS A 506 19.96 17.42 -17.77
N LEU A 507 19.61 17.78 -16.53
CA LEU A 507 20.48 18.48 -15.58
C LEU A 507 21.15 17.54 -14.57
N GLN A 508 20.87 16.26 -14.62
CA GLN A 508 21.51 15.25 -13.78
C GLN A 508 22.97 15.05 -14.21
N ARG A 509 23.88 14.99 -13.26
CA ARG A 509 25.32 14.74 -13.50
C ARG A 509 25.58 13.45 -14.29
N ALA A 510 24.72 12.45 -14.12
CA ALA A 510 24.78 11.19 -14.83
C ALA A 510 24.65 11.35 -16.37
N TYR A 511 23.99 12.43 -16.81
CA TYR A 511 23.73 12.72 -18.23
C TYR A 511 24.47 13.97 -18.74
N ALA A 512 25.49 14.44 -18.03
CA ALA A 512 26.32 15.56 -18.48
C ALA A 512 26.95 15.33 -19.87
N SER A 513 27.21 14.07 -20.23
CA SER A 513 27.75 13.70 -21.56
C SER A 513 26.77 13.96 -22.71
N LEU A 514 25.47 14.12 -22.45
CA LEU A 514 24.48 14.47 -23.47
C LEU A 514 24.54 15.96 -23.85
N SER A 515 25.31 16.78 -23.10
CA SER A 515 25.56 18.19 -23.39
C SER A 515 24.30 19.05 -23.48
N TYR A 516 23.28 18.75 -22.65
CA TYR A 516 22.15 19.61 -22.40
C TYR A 516 22.49 20.67 -21.35
N SER A 517 21.80 21.80 -21.39
CA SER A 517 22.01 22.94 -20.49
C SER A 517 20.68 23.42 -19.90
N ALA A 518 20.75 24.20 -18.84
CA ALA A 518 19.60 24.93 -18.34
C ALA A 518 19.02 25.86 -19.43
N GLY A 519 17.69 25.84 -19.57
CA GLY A 519 16.95 26.55 -20.61
C GLY A 519 16.59 25.68 -21.83
N ASP A 520 17.12 24.46 -21.95
CA ASP A 520 16.79 23.58 -23.09
C ASP A 520 15.35 23.00 -22.99
N PHE A 521 14.81 22.88 -21.76
CA PHE A 521 13.46 22.36 -21.49
C PHE A 521 12.72 23.26 -20.50
N PRO A 522 12.29 24.46 -20.94
CA PRO A 522 11.81 25.51 -20.05
C PRO A 522 10.56 25.13 -19.25
N VAL A 523 9.65 24.31 -19.82
CA VAL A 523 8.46 23.87 -19.08
C VAL A 523 8.85 22.89 -17.96
N THR A 524 9.65 21.88 -18.26
CA THR A 524 10.18 20.97 -17.23
C THR A 524 10.91 21.72 -16.13
N GLU A 525 11.76 22.67 -16.51
CA GLU A 525 12.59 23.44 -15.57
C GLU A 525 11.76 24.36 -14.68
N SER A 526 10.65 24.91 -15.19
CA SER A 526 9.73 25.73 -14.39
C SER A 526 8.86 24.88 -13.44
N VAL A 527 8.44 23.69 -13.87
CA VAL A 527 7.58 22.81 -13.09
C VAL A 527 8.33 22.12 -11.94
N THR A 528 9.53 21.64 -12.22
CA THR A 528 10.31 20.81 -11.29
C THR A 528 10.57 21.44 -9.91
N PRO A 529 10.87 22.74 -9.74
CA PRO A 529 11.06 23.35 -8.44
C PRO A 529 9.76 23.53 -7.63
N GLU A 530 8.59 23.43 -8.26
CA GLU A 530 7.31 23.74 -7.64
C GLU A 530 6.52 22.49 -7.23
N ILE A 531 6.80 21.33 -7.84
CA ILE A 531 6.02 20.09 -7.60
C ILE A 531 6.23 19.51 -6.22
N LEU A 532 5.12 19.12 -5.57
CA LEU A 532 5.07 18.48 -4.26
C LEU A 532 4.01 17.37 -4.27
N SER A 533 4.40 16.17 -3.89
CA SER A 533 3.47 15.04 -3.75
C SER A 533 2.91 14.98 -2.34
N LEU A 534 1.60 15.08 -2.22
CA LEU A 534 0.84 14.97 -0.96
C LEU A 534 0.53 13.49 -0.66
N PRO A 535 0.16 13.15 0.59
CA PRO A 535 -0.26 11.80 0.97
C PRO A 535 -1.33 11.25 0.03
N MET A 536 -1.08 10.07 -0.57
CA MET A 536 -2.03 9.44 -1.49
C MET A 536 -1.95 7.90 -1.39
N PHE A 537 -2.92 7.31 -0.72
CA PHE A 537 -3.08 5.85 -0.61
C PHE A 537 -4.57 5.51 -0.41
N PRO A 538 -5.01 4.28 -0.73
CA PRO A 538 -6.43 3.90 -0.68
C PRO A 538 -7.10 4.13 0.67
N GLN A 539 -6.41 3.80 1.77
CA GLN A 539 -6.91 3.87 3.14
C GLN A 539 -6.85 5.26 3.77
N LEU A 540 -6.37 6.29 3.04
CA LEU A 540 -6.33 7.67 3.54
C LEU A 540 -7.72 8.14 3.93
N THR A 541 -7.92 8.54 5.20
CA THR A 541 -9.23 8.93 5.71
C THR A 541 -9.62 10.36 5.31
N ALA A 542 -10.93 10.66 5.31
CA ALA A 542 -11.41 12.02 5.05
C ALA A 542 -10.87 13.03 6.08
N PHE A 543 -10.71 12.61 7.34
CA PHE A 543 -10.13 13.43 8.41
C PHE A 543 -8.65 13.76 8.12
N GLN A 544 -7.85 12.75 7.75
CA GLN A 544 -6.45 12.95 7.37
C GLN A 544 -6.34 13.88 6.16
N GLN A 545 -7.20 13.72 5.14
CA GLN A 545 -7.22 14.61 3.98
C GLN A 545 -7.54 16.06 4.36
N ALA A 546 -8.57 16.27 5.18
CA ALA A 546 -8.95 17.59 5.66
C ALA A 546 -7.80 18.26 6.41
N ARG A 547 -7.07 17.51 7.26
CA ARG A 547 -5.88 17.99 7.96
C ARG A 547 -4.76 18.36 6.99
N VAL A 548 -4.44 17.49 6.01
CA VAL A 548 -3.43 17.79 4.99
C VAL A 548 -3.77 19.10 4.27
N VAL A 549 -5.01 19.26 3.82
CA VAL A 549 -5.46 20.47 3.11
C VAL A 549 -5.40 21.71 4.00
N ARG A 550 -5.85 21.60 5.26
CA ARG A 550 -5.77 22.70 6.22
C ARG A 550 -4.34 23.23 6.36
N GLU A 551 -3.37 22.32 6.56
CA GLU A 551 -1.97 22.70 6.74
C GLU A 551 -1.35 23.26 5.45
N VAL A 552 -1.67 22.68 4.28
CA VAL A 552 -1.21 23.17 2.97
C VAL A 552 -1.74 24.57 2.69
N VAL A 553 -3.05 24.78 2.86
CA VAL A 553 -3.72 26.06 2.56
C VAL A 553 -3.33 27.15 3.55
N SER A 554 -3.27 26.82 4.85
CA SER A 554 -2.83 27.78 5.88
C SER A 554 -1.43 28.30 5.59
N PHE A 555 -0.47 27.40 5.35
CA PHE A 555 0.90 27.79 5.00
C PHE A 555 0.96 28.62 3.72
N ALA A 556 0.25 28.21 2.67
CA ALA A 556 0.27 28.89 1.38
C ALA A 556 -0.25 30.33 1.46
N ARG A 557 -1.32 30.55 2.26
CA ARG A 557 -1.88 31.90 2.52
C ARG A 557 -0.95 32.78 3.36
N GLU A 558 -0.32 32.21 4.39
CA GLU A 558 0.60 32.94 5.28
C GLU A 558 1.89 33.37 4.53
N SER A 559 2.39 32.52 3.64
CA SER A 559 3.62 32.79 2.88
C SER A 559 3.43 33.75 1.70
N GLY A 560 2.20 34.18 1.40
CA GLY A 560 1.88 35.11 0.31
C GLY A 560 2.21 34.55 -1.09
N SER A 561 2.28 33.20 -1.21
CA SER A 561 2.61 32.54 -2.45
C SER A 561 1.47 32.68 -3.45
N ARG A 562 1.70 33.40 -4.55
CA ARG A 562 0.84 33.37 -5.74
C ARG A 562 1.34 32.26 -6.66
N PRO A 563 0.43 31.46 -7.31
CA PRO A 563 0.86 30.54 -8.37
C PRO A 563 1.55 31.33 -9.48
N ALA A 564 2.60 30.73 -10.08
CA ALA A 564 3.21 31.33 -11.27
C ALA A 564 2.13 31.49 -12.35
N GLU A 565 2.04 32.68 -12.96
CA GLU A 565 1.16 32.93 -14.09
C GLU A 565 1.52 31.96 -15.24
N PHE A 566 0.50 31.46 -15.93
CA PHE A 566 0.73 30.68 -17.15
C PHE A 566 1.55 31.51 -18.13
N ILE A 567 2.72 31.01 -18.51
CA ILE A 567 3.39 31.54 -19.68
C ILE A 567 2.58 31.01 -20.88
N GLU A 568 1.60 31.80 -21.35
CA GLU A 568 1.06 31.59 -22.69
C GLU A 568 2.25 31.71 -23.64
N THR A 569 2.80 30.58 -24.06
CA THR A 569 3.69 30.53 -25.22
C THR A 569 2.86 30.90 -26.44
N THR A 570 2.66 32.19 -26.67
CA THR A 570 2.17 32.71 -27.94
C THR A 570 3.19 32.29 -28.99
N LEU A 571 2.82 31.27 -29.76
CA LEU A 571 3.55 30.84 -30.95
C LEU A 571 3.51 31.98 -31.96
N ALA A 572 4.60 32.71 -32.12
CA ALA A 572 4.90 33.51 -33.28
C ALA A 572 5.75 32.70 -34.29
#